data_52dc33f0a4a545749a752579da252302
#
_entry.id   52dc33f0a4a545749a752579da252302
#
_cell.length_a   1.000
_cell.length_b   1.000
_cell.length_c   1.000
_cell.angle_alpha   90.00
_cell.angle_beta   90.00
_cell.angle_gamma   90.00
#
_symmetry.space_group_name_H-M   'P 1'
#
loop_
_entity.id
_entity.type
_entity.pdbx_description
1 polymer ?
#
loop_
_entity_poly.entity_id
_entity_poly.type
_entity_poly.pdbx_seq_one_letter_code
_entity_poly.pdbx_strand_id
1 'polypeptide(L)'
;ALLVGFLLGLIFTLPLRFFKKEGNRLALIIGFVFLGVGLSEICGFSSLLFCMSMGAALSNFCSETPKIMDIADGFTPPLFMLFFVASGAELQLSVLPSIGLAGIIYVIFRVAGKMAGTSFAAALCKAPAVVRQYLGMALVPQAGVAIGLSLVATTAVPQFGSTIRAIVLCATLI
;
A
#
# COMPACT_ATOMS: atom_id res chain seq x y z
N ALA A 1 5.31 8.75 -13.60
CA ALA A 1 4.99 7.48 -12.93
C ALA A 1 3.94 6.67 -13.71
N LEU A 2 2.70 7.17 -13.85
CA LEU A 2 1.57 6.37 -14.38
C LEU A 2 1.81 5.85 -15.81
N LEU A 3 2.20 6.70 -16.75
CA LEU A 3 2.43 6.28 -18.15
C LEU A 3 3.59 5.29 -18.26
N VAL A 4 4.71 5.56 -17.58
CA VAL A 4 5.89 4.70 -17.65
C VAL A 4 5.64 3.37 -16.96
N GLY A 5 4.95 3.37 -15.81
CA GLY A 5 4.53 2.14 -15.14
C GLY A 5 3.57 1.31 -15.99
N PHE A 6 2.62 1.95 -16.67
CA PHE A 6 1.69 1.26 -17.57
C PHE A 6 2.42 0.60 -18.75
N LEU A 7 3.33 1.32 -19.40
CA LEU A 7 4.14 0.78 -20.50
C LEU A 7 5.01 -0.40 -20.04
N LEU A 8 5.66 -0.27 -18.87
CA LEU A 8 6.45 -1.37 -18.32
C LEU A 8 5.56 -2.57 -17.98
N GLY A 9 4.35 -2.34 -17.48
CA GLY A 9 3.36 -3.40 -17.25
C GLY A 9 2.96 -4.14 -18.53
N LEU A 10 2.78 -3.41 -19.63
CA LEU A 10 2.53 -4.04 -20.94
C LEU A 10 3.73 -4.88 -21.39
N ILE A 11 4.96 -4.35 -21.26
CA ILE A 11 6.18 -5.09 -21.57
C ILE A 11 6.28 -6.35 -20.70
N PHE A 12 5.89 -6.27 -19.43
CA PHE A 12 5.89 -7.40 -18.50
C PHE A 12 4.97 -8.54 -18.95
N THR A 13 3.90 -8.26 -19.67
CA THR A 13 3.01 -9.32 -20.19
C THR A 13 3.70 -10.22 -21.21
N LEU A 14 4.72 -9.73 -21.94
CA LEU A 14 5.41 -10.48 -22.98
C LEU A 14 6.18 -11.69 -22.43
N PRO A 15 7.14 -11.53 -21.47
CA PRO A 15 7.87 -12.68 -20.94
C PRO A 15 6.97 -13.66 -20.19
N LEU A 16 5.86 -13.19 -19.58
CA LEU A 16 4.91 -14.07 -18.88
C LEU A 16 4.21 -15.08 -19.82
N ARG A 17 4.10 -14.77 -21.11
CA ARG A 17 3.56 -15.71 -22.11
C ARG A 17 4.52 -16.86 -22.42
N PHE A 18 5.83 -16.59 -22.36
CA PHE A 18 6.86 -17.58 -22.67
C PHE A 18 7.23 -18.46 -21.47
N PHE A 19 7.27 -17.88 -20.27
CA PHE A 19 7.67 -18.59 -19.07
C PHE A 19 6.45 -19.10 -18.31
N LYS A 20 6.23 -20.43 -18.34
CA LYS A 20 5.07 -21.09 -17.70
C LYS A 20 5.36 -21.73 -16.34
N LYS A 21 6.67 -21.96 -16.02
CA LYS A 21 7.07 -22.54 -14.73
C LYS A 21 6.88 -21.51 -13.61
N GLU A 22 6.31 -21.93 -12.48
CA GLU A 22 6.01 -21.03 -11.35
C GLU A 22 7.23 -20.31 -10.82
N GLY A 23 8.36 -21.00 -10.64
CA GLY A 23 9.60 -20.37 -10.18
C GLY A 23 10.13 -19.27 -11.12
N ASN A 24 10.01 -19.47 -12.45
CA ASN A 24 10.40 -18.46 -13.41
C ASN A 24 9.44 -17.25 -13.37
N ARG A 25 8.15 -17.48 -13.19
CA ARG A 25 7.17 -16.42 -13.05
C ARG A 25 7.40 -15.61 -11.77
N LEU A 26 7.69 -16.28 -10.65
CA LEU A 26 8.04 -15.59 -9.41
C LEU A 26 9.29 -14.71 -9.58
N ALA A 27 10.34 -15.25 -10.21
CA ALA A 27 11.55 -14.49 -10.50
C ALA A 27 11.27 -13.27 -11.39
N LEU A 28 10.40 -13.41 -12.40
CA LEU A 28 9.98 -12.31 -13.26
C LEU A 28 9.19 -11.26 -12.47
N ILE A 29 8.23 -11.66 -11.62
CA ILE A 29 7.46 -10.74 -10.78
C ILE A 29 8.42 -9.91 -9.92
N ILE A 30 9.31 -10.57 -9.19
CA ILE A 30 10.29 -9.91 -8.33
C ILE A 30 11.19 -8.99 -9.15
N GLY A 31 11.74 -9.48 -10.27
CA GLY A 31 12.61 -8.71 -11.14
C GLY A 31 11.96 -7.45 -11.71
N PHE A 32 10.72 -7.55 -12.18
CA PHE A 32 9.98 -6.39 -12.71
C PHE A 32 9.57 -5.40 -11.62
N VAL A 33 9.24 -5.86 -10.41
CA VAL A 33 8.98 -4.96 -9.28
C VAL A 33 10.24 -4.20 -8.90
N PHE A 34 11.40 -4.87 -8.74
CA PHE A 34 12.66 -4.20 -8.43
C PHE A 34 13.11 -3.26 -9.54
N LEU A 35 12.96 -3.67 -10.80
CA LEU A 35 13.25 -2.82 -11.95
C LEU A 35 12.36 -1.58 -11.96
N GLY A 36 11.07 -1.75 -11.66
CA GLY A 36 10.11 -0.65 -11.57
C GLY A 36 10.45 0.33 -10.46
N VAL A 37 10.79 -0.18 -9.26
CA VAL A 37 11.22 0.65 -8.13
C VAL A 37 12.51 1.38 -8.47
N GLY A 38 13.52 0.69 -9.00
CA GLY A 38 14.80 1.30 -9.38
C GLY A 38 14.64 2.39 -10.44
N LEU A 39 13.84 2.15 -11.48
CA LEU A 39 13.54 3.17 -12.50
C LEU A 39 12.81 4.37 -11.91
N SER A 40 11.85 4.13 -11.01
CA SER A 40 11.11 5.23 -10.37
C SER A 40 12.01 6.10 -9.52
N GLU A 41 12.97 5.53 -8.82
CA GLU A 41 13.97 6.25 -8.02
C GLU A 41 14.91 7.10 -8.88
N ILE A 42 15.45 6.53 -9.94
CA ILE A 42 16.33 7.25 -10.88
C ILE A 42 15.59 8.44 -11.53
N CYS A 43 14.32 8.26 -11.88
CA CYS A 43 13.51 9.28 -12.53
C CYS A 43 12.83 10.26 -11.56
N GLY A 44 12.97 10.07 -10.25
CA GLY A 44 12.31 10.90 -9.24
C GLY A 44 10.78 10.75 -9.21
N PHE A 45 10.24 9.58 -9.57
CA PHE A 45 8.82 9.30 -9.56
C PHE A 45 8.41 8.58 -8.27
N SER A 46 7.10 8.65 -7.94
CA SER A 46 6.55 7.80 -6.90
C SER A 46 6.57 6.33 -7.33
N SER A 47 7.37 5.50 -6.65
CA SER A 47 7.46 4.06 -6.88
C SER A 47 6.13 3.34 -6.64
N LEU A 48 5.33 3.82 -5.68
CA LEU A 48 4.00 3.30 -5.40
C LEU A 48 3.07 3.47 -6.60
N LEU A 49 2.95 4.70 -7.13
CA LEU A 49 2.11 4.99 -8.31
C LEU A 49 2.60 4.25 -9.55
N PHE A 50 3.92 4.09 -9.67
CA PHE A 50 4.52 3.34 -10.75
C PHE A 50 4.11 1.87 -10.71
N CYS A 51 4.28 1.19 -9.57
CA CYS A 51 3.92 -0.21 -9.39
C CYS A 51 2.41 -0.44 -9.49
N MET A 52 1.58 0.49 -8.97
CA MET A 52 0.12 0.42 -9.14
C MET A 52 -0.27 0.45 -10.62
N SER A 53 0.31 1.35 -11.39
CA SER A 53 0.04 1.46 -12.83
C SER A 53 0.53 0.24 -13.62
N MET A 54 1.70 -0.30 -13.25
CA MET A 54 2.23 -1.54 -13.82
C MET A 54 1.30 -2.72 -13.53
N GLY A 55 0.80 -2.84 -12.29
CA GLY A 55 -0.17 -3.86 -11.89
C GLY A 55 -1.50 -3.72 -12.61
N ALA A 56 -2.00 -2.48 -12.79
CA ALA A 56 -3.22 -2.22 -13.54
C ALA A 56 -3.09 -2.64 -15.02
N ALA A 57 -1.95 -2.37 -15.67
CA ALA A 57 -1.69 -2.83 -17.02
C ALA A 57 -1.68 -4.37 -17.10
N LEU A 58 -0.98 -5.03 -16.17
CA LEU A 58 -0.94 -6.48 -16.09
C LEU A 58 -2.34 -7.08 -15.92
N SER A 59 -3.12 -6.54 -14.99
CA SER A 59 -4.46 -7.03 -14.67
C SER A 59 -5.43 -6.93 -15.85
N ASN A 60 -5.29 -5.90 -16.68
CA ASN A 60 -6.20 -5.68 -17.80
C ASN A 60 -5.76 -6.37 -19.11
N PHE A 61 -4.46 -6.59 -19.31
CA PHE A 61 -3.93 -7.06 -20.59
C PHE A 61 -3.31 -8.47 -20.55
N CYS A 62 -3.19 -9.08 -19.35
CA CYS A 62 -2.69 -10.43 -19.20
C CYS A 62 -3.80 -11.40 -18.80
N SER A 63 -4.08 -12.39 -19.64
CA SER A 63 -5.07 -13.44 -19.35
C SER A 63 -4.64 -14.40 -18.22
N GLU A 64 -3.35 -14.45 -17.92
CA GLU A 64 -2.77 -15.32 -16.89
C GLU A 64 -2.69 -14.63 -15.50
N THR A 65 -3.25 -13.43 -15.37
CA THR A 65 -3.23 -12.64 -14.13
C THR A 65 -3.65 -13.42 -12.89
N PRO A 66 -4.71 -14.25 -12.89
CA PRO A 66 -5.10 -15.01 -11.70
C PRO A 66 -3.96 -15.90 -11.19
N LYS A 67 -3.30 -16.65 -12.08
CA LYS A 67 -2.17 -17.52 -11.70
C LYS A 67 -0.96 -16.73 -11.20
N ILE A 68 -0.74 -15.53 -11.74
CA ILE A 68 0.34 -14.65 -11.32
C ILE A 68 0.06 -14.11 -9.92
N MET A 69 -1.19 -13.76 -9.64
CA MET A 69 -1.60 -13.34 -8.30
C MET A 69 -1.46 -14.48 -7.28
N ASP A 70 -1.88 -15.69 -7.61
CA ASP A 70 -1.70 -16.85 -6.73
C ASP A 70 -0.22 -17.08 -6.37
N ILE A 71 0.69 -16.96 -7.34
CA ILE A 71 2.14 -17.07 -7.11
C ILE A 71 2.63 -15.92 -6.22
N ALA A 72 2.19 -14.69 -6.48
CA ALA A 72 2.55 -13.53 -5.68
C ALA A 72 2.03 -13.64 -4.25
N ASP A 73 0.79 -14.10 -4.07
CA ASP A 73 0.16 -14.30 -2.76
C ASP A 73 0.88 -15.37 -1.93
N GLY A 74 1.46 -16.38 -2.57
CA GLY A 74 2.31 -17.36 -1.88
C GLY A 74 3.61 -16.80 -1.32
N PHE A 75 4.17 -15.75 -1.93
CA PHE A 75 5.42 -15.11 -1.54
C PHE A 75 5.24 -13.87 -0.66
N THR A 76 4.11 -13.22 -0.76
CA THR A 76 3.82 -11.93 -0.08
C THR A 76 3.75 -12.04 1.46
N PRO A 77 3.19 -13.10 2.10
CA PRO A 77 3.06 -13.17 3.55
C PRO A 77 4.38 -13.06 4.33
N PRO A 78 5.47 -13.76 3.95
CA PRO A 78 6.76 -13.59 4.62
C PRO A 78 7.32 -12.16 4.52
N LEU A 79 7.12 -11.50 3.38
CA LEU A 79 7.54 -10.10 3.20
C LEU A 79 6.75 -9.15 4.08
N PHE A 80 5.43 -9.34 4.17
CA PHE A 80 4.60 -8.55 5.08
C PHE A 80 4.99 -8.77 6.53
N MET A 81 5.29 -10.01 6.94
CA MET A 81 5.74 -10.30 8.29
C MET A 81 7.04 -9.55 8.61
N LEU A 82 8.05 -9.62 7.74
CA LEU A 82 9.29 -8.89 7.89
C LEU A 82 9.06 -7.37 7.96
N PHE A 83 8.21 -6.85 7.08
CA PHE A 83 7.87 -5.44 7.04
C PHE A 83 7.19 -4.97 8.34
N PHE A 84 6.23 -5.73 8.86
CA PHE A 84 5.55 -5.37 10.12
C PHE A 84 6.47 -5.48 11.34
N VAL A 85 7.32 -6.51 11.40
CA VAL A 85 8.31 -6.66 12.48
C VAL A 85 9.30 -5.50 12.46
N ALA A 86 9.86 -5.17 11.29
CA ALA A 86 10.77 -4.04 11.16
C ALA A 86 10.11 -2.71 11.54
N SER A 87 8.89 -2.47 11.05
CA SER A 87 8.14 -1.25 11.37
C SER A 87 7.76 -1.17 12.85
N GLY A 88 7.45 -2.30 13.49
CA GLY A 88 7.18 -2.37 14.91
C GLY A 88 8.44 -2.10 15.75
N ALA A 89 9.60 -2.59 15.32
CA ALA A 89 10.88 -2.34 15.99
C ALA A 89 11.31 -0.86 15.94
N GLU A 90 10.91 -0.13 14.90
CA GLU A 90 11.16 1.30 14.77
C GLU A 90 10.19 2.18 15.56
N LEU A 91 9.19 1.58 16.20
CA LEU A 91 8.21 2.31 16.99
C LEU A 91 8.84 2.87 18.25
N GLN A 92 8.96 4.17 18.34
CA GLN A 92 9.47 4.87 19.51
C GLN A 92 8.31 5.23 20.45
N LEU A 93 8.01 4.37 21.42
CA LEU A 93 6.95 4.60 22.41
C LEU A 93 7.20 5.85 23.26
N SER A 94 8.47 6.25 23.41
CA SER A 94 8.88 7.47 24.13
C SER A 94 8.37 8.77 23.47
N VAL A 95 8.00 8.72 22.19
CA VAL A 95 7.48 9.88 21.44
C VAL A 95 5.96 10.03 21.63
N LEU A 96 5.26 8.99 22.12
CA LEU A 96 3.81 9.05 22.36
C LEU A 96 3.35 10.24 23.21
N PRO A 97 3.98 10.51 24.36
CA PRO A 97 3.59 11.67 25.18
C PRO A 97 3.80 13.00 24.50
N SER A 98 4.81 13.12 23.62
CA SER A 98 5.12 14.36 22.91
C SER A 98 4.17 14.64 21.72
N ILE A 99 3.52 13.59 21.18
CA ILE A 99 2.48 13.73 20.15
C ILE A 99 1.20 14.35 20.75
N GLY A 100 0.93 14.09 22.02
CA GLY A 100 -0.07 14.76 22.83
C GLY A 100 -1.45 14.88 22.15
N LEU A 101 -2.02 16.09 22.24
CA LEU A 101 -3.34 16.40 21.72
C LEU A 101 -3.47 16.20 20.20
N ALA A 102 -2.40 16.44 19.44
CA ALA A 102 -2.42 16.29 17.99
C ALA A 102 -2.67 14.85 17.54
N GLY A 103 -2.08 13.86 18.24
CA GLY A 103 -2.31 12.44 17.97
C GLY A 103 -3.75 12.02 18.25
N ILE A 104 -4.30 12.47 19.37
CA ILE A 104 -5.69 12.18 19.74
C ILE A 104 -6.65 12.76 18.71
N ILE A 105 -6.45 14.03 18.35
CA ILE A 105 -7.27 14.70 17.33
C ILE A 105 -7.18 13.93 16.01
N TYR A 106 -5.97 13.56 15.58
CA TYR A 106 -5.77 12.80 14.36
C TYR A 106 -6.55 11.48 14.36
N VAL A 107 -6.49 10.69 15.44
CA VAL A 107 -7.21 9.40 15.55
C VAL A 107 -8.72 9.63 15.48
N ILE A 108 -9.25 10.60 16.24
CA ILE A 108 -10.69 10.90 16.24
C ILE A 108 -11.17 11.29 14.85
N PHE A 109 -10.53 12.26 14.20
CA PHE A 109 -10.92 12.71 12.87
C PHE A 109 -10.73 11.63 11.80
N ARG A 110 -9.73 10.80 11.94
CA ARG A 110 -9.50 9.66 11.05
C ARG A 110 -10.64 8.64 11.13
N VAL A 111 -11.03 8.23 12.35
CA VAL A 111 -12.12 7.28 12.56
C VAL A 111 -13.44 7.88 12.10
N ALA A 112 -13.74 9.09 12.54
CA ALA A 112 -14.97 9.80 12.15
C ALA A 112 -15.06 10.00 10.64
N GLY A 113 -13.97 10.41 9.98
CA GLY A 113 -13.90 10.60 8.55
C GLY A 113 -14.10 9.29 7.75
N LYS A 114 -13.50 8.19 8.20
CA LYS A 114 -13.71 6.87 7.58
C LYS A 114 -15.15 6.41 7.73
N MET A 115 -15.74 6.51 8.92
CA MET A 115 -17.12 6.11 9.17
C MET A 115 -18.11 6.97 8.37
N ALA A 116 -17.97 8.28 8.42
CA ALA A 116 -18.83 9.21 7.69
C ALA A 116 -18.68 9.05 6.17
N GLY A 117 -17.45 9.02 5.65
CA GLY A 117 -17.17 8.90 4.24
C GLY A 117 -17.66 7.59 3.63
N THR A 118 -17.44 6.46 4.31
CA THR A 118 -17.90 5.16 3.83
C THR A 118 -19.42 5.02 3.91
N SER A 119 -20.04 5.49 4.98
CA SER A 119 -21.51 5.47 5.11
C SER A 119 -22.16 6.35 4.05
N PHE A 120 -21.59 7.51 3.77
CA PHE A 120 -22.07 8.42 2.72
C PHE A 120 -21.91 7.79 1.33
N ALA A 121 -20.74 7.26 1.01
CA ALA A 121 -20.47 6.59 -0.27
C ALA A 121 -21.39 5.37 -0.46
N ALA A 122 -21.54 4.53 0.56
CA ALA A 122 -22.43 3.38 0.51
C ALA A 122 -23.92 3.78 0.36
N ALA A 123 -24.33 4.92 0.93
CA ALA A 123 -25.66 5.46 0.72
C ALA A 123 -25.89 5.92 -0.72
N LEU A 124 -24.92 6.61 -1.33
CA LEU A 124 -24.95 7.02 -2.74
C LEU A 124 -25.05 5.83 -3.70
N CYS A 125 -24.30 4.76 -3.40
CA CYS A 125 -24.33 3.52 -4.19
C CYS A 125 -25.54 2.63 -3.89
N LYS A 126 -26.48 3.07 -3.04
CA LYS A 126 -27.66 2.29 -2.61
C LYS A 126 -27.27 0.89 -2.07
N ALA A 127 -26.14 0.78 -1.39
CA ALA A 127 -25.68 -0.47 -0.80
C ALA A 127 -26.63 -0.96 0.30
N PRO A 128 -26.67 -2.27 0.62
CA PRO A 128 -27.46 -2.83 1.71
C PRO A 128 -27.20 -2.12 3.03
N ALA A 129 -28.22 -2.04 3.90
CA ALA A 129 -28.14 -1.34 5.17
C ALA A 129 -26.96 -1.82 6.05
N VAL A 130 -26.68 -3.11 6.05
CA VAL A 130 -25.55 -3.72 6.78
C VAL A 130 -24.22 -3.16 6.32
N VAL A 131 -23.99 -3.08 4.99
CA VAL A 131 -22.78 -2.50 4.42
C VAL A 131 -22.65 -1.04 4.81
N ARG A 132 -23.71 -0.26 4.69
CA ARG A 132 -23.74 1.15 5.03
C ARG A 132 -23.40 1.42 6.50
N GLN A 133 -23.81 0.53 7.41
CA GLN A 133 -23.61 0.68 8.84
C GLN A 133 -22.24 0.19 9.31
N TYR A 134 -21.75 -0.94 8.80
CA TYR A 134 -20.58 -1.63 9.34
C TYR A 134 -19.31 -1.47 8.51
N LEU A 135 -19.40 -1.09 7.24
CA LEU A 135 -18.21 -0.93 6.37
C LEU A 135 -17.22 0.08 6.94
N GLY A 136 -17.70 1.17 7.52
CA GLY A 136 -16.85 2.19 8.15
C GLY A 136 -16.02 1.62 9.29
N MET A 137 -16.60 0.77 10.13
CA MET A 137 -15.89 0.12 11.23
C MET A 137 -14.85 -0.89 10.72
N ALA A 138 -15.19 -1.65 9.70
CA ALA A 138 -14.26 -2.62 9.07
C ALA A 138 -13.04 -1.95 8.43
N LEU A 139 -13.16 -0.68 8.03
CA LEU A 139 -12.06 0.10 7.44
C LEU A 139 -11.23 0.91 8.46
N VAL A 140 -11.62 0.92 9.75
CA VAL A 140 -10.84 1.60 10.80
C VAL A 140 -9.43 1.04 10.93
N PRO A 141 -9.22 -0.29 11.00
CA PRO A 141 -7.89 -0.86 11.03
C PRO A 141 -7.09 -0.44 9.78
N GLN A 142 -5.86 -0.03 10.00
CA GLN A 142 -4.98 0.41 8.92
C GLN A 142 -3.54 0.11 9.31
N ALA A 143 -2.82 -0.62 8.46
CA ALA A 143 -1.45 -1.00 8.75
C ALA A 143 -0.53 -0.76 7.54
N GLY A 144 -0.33 -1.73 6.69
CA GLY A 144 0.73 -1.79 5.69
C GLY A 144 0.96 -0.52 4.86
N VAL A 145 -0.07 -0.06 4.16
CA VAL A 145 0.05 1.12 3.27
C VAL A 145 0.33 2.40 4.05
N ALA A 146 -0.31 2.59 5.22
CA ALA A 146 -0.10 3.78 6.04
C ALA A 146 1.34 3.83 6.59
N ILE A 147 1.86 2.69 7.03
CA ILE A 147 3.23 2.56 7.51
C ILE A 147 4.21 2.83 6.36
N GLY A 148 4.00 2.23 5.19
CA GLY A 148 4.84 2.46 4.01
C GLY A 148 4.84 3.93 3.55
N LEU A 149 3.66 4.57 3.50
CA LEU A 149 3.57 6.00 3.15
C LEU A 149 4.20 6.90 4.21
N SER A 150 4.14 6.52 5.49
CA SER A 150 4.81 7.28 6.55
C SER A 150 6.34 7.26 6.39
N LEU A 151 6.90 6.17 5.87
CA LEU A 151 8.31 6.08 5.53
C LEU A 151 8.68 7.03 4.38
N VAL A 152 7.85 7.06 3.33
CA VAL A 152 8.03 8.01 2.21
C VAL A 152 7.93 9.47 2.71
N ALA A 153 7.08 9.76 3.68
CA ALA A 153 6.98 11.09 4.28
C ALA A 153 8.29 11.54 4.95
N THR A 154 9.09 10.62 5.52
CA THR A 154 10.39 10.98 6.13
C THR A 154 11.40 11.47 5.11
N THR A 155 11.33 10.99 3.88
CA THR A 155 12.21 11.42 2.79
C THR A 155 11.68 12.66 2.07
N ALA A 156 10.35 12.75 1.88
CA ALA A 156 9.72 13.87 1.16
C ALA A 156 9.66 15.16 1.99
N VAL A 157 9.47 15.07 3.30
CA VAL A 157 9.36 16.21 4.21
C VAL A 157 10.25 15.98 5.46
N PRO A 158 11.58 16.10 5.35
CA PRO A 158 12.51 15.74 6.44
C PRO A 158 12.26 16.45 7.76
N GLN A 159 11.75 17.70 7.71
CA GLN A 159 11.50 18.54 8.90
C GLN A 159 10.40 17.97 9.81
N PHE A 160 9.38 17.33 9.24
CA PHE A 160 8.20 16.81 9.96
C PHE A 160 8.02 15.30 9.80
N GLY A 161 8.82 14.67 8.96
CA GLY A 161 8.67 13.27 8.58
C GLY A 161 8.71 12.30 9.77
N SER A 162 9.62 12.52 10.71
CA SER A 162 9.70 11.73 11.95
C SER A 162 8.45 11.86 12.81
N THR A 163 7.92 13.05 12.96
CA THR A 163 6.69 13.33 13.71
C THR A 163 5.47 12.70 13.02
N ILE A 164 5.35 12.87 11.70
CA ILE A 164 4.27 12.26 10.91
C ILE A 164 4.32 10.75 11.05
N ARG A 165 5.51 10.15 10.92
CA ARG A 165 5.71 8.72 11.06
C ARG A 165 5.32 8.23 12.45
N ALA A 166 5.75 8.91 13.51
CA ALA A 166 5.40 8.58 14.87
C ALA A 166 3.87 8.62 15.10
N ILE A 167 3.18 9.67 14.62
CA ILE A 167 1.71 9.79 14.71
C ILE A 167 1.02 8.63 13.97
N VAL A 168 1.45 8.32 12.74
CA VAL A 168 0.87 7.25 11.95
C VAL A 168 1.09 5.89 12.59
N LEU A 169 2.31 5.57 13.04
CA LEU A 169 2.63 4.32 13.71
C LEU A 169 1.81 4.15 15.00
N CYS A 170 1.73 5.20 15.82
CA CYS A 170 0.91 5.17 17.03
C CYS A 170 -0.59 4.95 16.72
N ALA A 171 -1.09 5.62 15.68
CA ALA A 171 -2.48 5.47 15.27
C ALA A 171 -2.80 4.10 14.62
N THR A 172 -1.81 3.32 14.24
CA THR A 172 -2.00 1.94 13.76
C THR A 172 -2.08 0.92 14.90
N LEU A 173 -1.61 1.30 16.10
CA LEU A 173 -1.70 0.45 17.31
C LEU A 173 -3.06 0.52 18.02
N ILE A 174 -3.80 1.59 17.80
CA ILE A 174 -5.14 1.86 18.37
C ILE A 174 -6.21 1.31 17.42
#